data_5fad31ac649d3ce71941ecd63f36da44
#
_entry.id   5fad31ac649d3ce71941ecd63f36da44
#
_cell.length_a   1.000
_cell.length_b   1.000
_cell.length_c   1.000
_cell.angle_alpha   90.00
_cell.angle_beta   90.00
_cell.angle_gamma   90.00
#
_symmetry.space_group_name_H-M   'P 1'
#
loop_
_entity.id
_entity.type
_entity.pdbx_description
1 polymer ?
#
loop_
_entity_poly.entity_id
_entity_poly.type
_entity_poly.pdbx_seq_one_letter_code
_entity_poly.pdbx_strand_id
1 'polypeptide(L)'
;MFVLWYYLFILEEKEMNEMNENFDEFDKYVMGFDFNEDMIAYKYNHSYRVMHQCDEISYTLNLDEEDNYLTCLIGLLHDIGRFEQWTKYKSFDDLKTIDHGDLGEELLFKNNLIKNYKLDEEKYNIVSKAIKYHNKYVLPDDLTVREKLHAKIIRDADKLDILYAFSSPRLLELKEDDSEISEDVKKEFFLHEPVKRVNVKTVNDRIIVLLSFAFDLYYNYSRGLILDKGYYDKIFEHIKDKEKFKPYFDEVEHYLKESEIDAW
;
A
#
# COMPACT_ATOMS: atom_id res chain seq x y z
N MET A 1 -7.41 5.27 -21.85
CA MET A 1 -6.04 5.46 -22.37
C MET A 1 -5.66 6.95 -22.29
N PHE A 2 -5.55 7.52 -21.10
CA PHE A 2 -5.07 8.89 -20.86
C PHE A 2 -4.79 9.04 -19.37
N VAL A 3 -3.65 8.59 -18.87
CA VAL A 3 -2.99 9.10 -17.63
C VAL A 3 -1.61 8.40 -17.50
N LEU A 4 -0.66 8.68 -18.33
CA LEU A 4 0.65 8.04 -18.14
C LEU A 4 1.82 8.93 -18.61
N TRP A 5 1.67 10.27 -18.48
CA TRP A 5 2.78 11.20 -18.70
C TRP A 5 2.93 12.12 -17.49
N TYR A 6 3.08 11.57 -16.28
CA TYR A 6 3.57 12.31 -15.14
C TYR A 6 4.85 11.64 -14.63
N TYR A 7 5.96 12.19 -15.10
CA TYR A 7 7.30 12.26 -14.51
C TYR A 7 7.65 11.14 -13.51
N LEU A 8 8.37 10.15 -13.96
CA LEU A 8 9.35 9.46 -13.14
C LEU A 8 10.53 10.43 -13.04
N PHE A 9 10.76 11.05 -11.89
CA PHE A 9 11.60 12.22 -11.72
C PHE A 9 13.10 11.94 -11.87
N ILE A 10 13.54 10.68 -11.77
CA ILE A 10 14.95 10.33 -11.65
C ILE A 10 15.44 9.45 -12.81
N LEU A 11 14.56 8.73 -13.51
CA LEU A 11 14.97 7.74 -14.50
C LEU A 11 15.56 8.34 -15.76
N GLU A 12 16.70 7.80 -16.21
CA GLU A 12 17.27 8.09 -17.51
C GLU A 12 16.44 7.45 -18.65
N GLU A 13 16.81 7.75 -19.91
CA GLU A 13 16.08 7.28 -21.09
C GLU A 13 15.98 5.74 -21.18
N LYS A 14 17.02 5.04 -20.73
CA LYS A 14 17.06 3.58 -20.73
C LYS A 14 16.06 2.97 -19.74
N GLU A 15 16.14 3.39 -18.48
CA GLU A 15 15.24 2.93 -17.40
C GLU A 15 13.79 3.31 -17.69
N MET A 16 13.56 4.48 -18.30
CA MET A 16 12.24 4.91 -18.76
C MET A 16 11.69 3.95 -19.84
N ASN A 17 12.51 3.51 -20.80
CA ASN A 17 12.08 2.57 -21.81
C ASN A 17 11.80 1.18 -21.22
N GLU A 18 12.64 0.70 -20.30
CA GLU A 18 12.43 -0.56 -19.58
C GLU A 18 11.17 -0.52 -18.71
N MET A 19 10.89 0.61 -18.05
CA MET A 19 9.66 0.79 -17.27
C MET A 19 8.42 0.80 -18.17
N ASN A 20 8.47 1.41 -19.37
CA ASN A 20 7.38 1.34 -20.34
C ASN A 20 7.08 -0.11 -20.79
N GLU A 21 8.11 -0.93 -21.01
CA GLU A 21 7.91 -2.35 -21.30
C GLU A 21 7.28 -3.10 -20.11
N ASN A 22 7.62 -2.73 -18.87
CA ASN A 22 7.01 -3.28 -17.65
C ASN A 22 5.54 -2.88 -17.53
N PHE A 23 5.17 -1.65 -17.92
CA PHE A 23 3.75 -1.23 -17.97
C PHE A 23 2.98 -2.08 -18.97
N ASP A 24 3.51 -2.28 -20.15
CA ASP A 24 2.87 -3.10 -21.19
C ASP A 24 2.64 -4.55 -20.72
N GLU A 25 3.60 -5.16 -20.02
CA GLU A 25 3.46 -6.52 -19.48
C GLU A 25 2.48 -6.57 -18.29
N PHE A 26 2.47 -5.56 -17.42
CA PHE A 26 1.47 -5.46 -16.34
C PHE A 26 0.06 -5.29 -16.90
N ASP A 27 -0.13 -4.40 -17.87
CA ASP A 27 -1.40 -4.19 -18.54
C ASP A 27 -1.90 -5.47 -19.22
N LYS A 28 -1.02 -6.16 -19.93
CA LYS A 28 -1.32 -7.44 -20.57
C LYS A 28 -1.72 -8.52 -19.55
N TYR A 29 -1.04 -8.58 -18.40
CA TYR A 29 -1.42 -9.48 -17.31
C TYR A 29 -2.82 -9.18 -16.80
N VAL A 30 -3.10 -7.90 -16.48
CA VAL A 30 -4.38 -7.49 -15.91
C VAL A 30 -5.53 -7.60 -16.91
N MET A 31 -5.29 -7.38 -18.21
CA MET A 31 -6.27 -7.60 -19.27
C MET A 31 -6.72 -9.07 -19.42
N GLY A 32 -6.03 -10.01 -18.79
CA GLY A 32 -6.45 -11.40 -18.65
C GLY A 32 -7.63 -11.59 -17.67
N PHE A 33 -8.00 -10.57 -16.89
CA PHE A 33 -9.09 -10.59 -15.92
C PHE A 33 -10.31 -9.78 -16.43
N ASP A 34 -11.46 -9.98 -15.78
CA ASP A 34 -12.69 -9.27 -16.17
C ASP A 34 -12.66 -7.81 -15.66
N PHE A 35 -12.36 -6.89 -16.56
CA PHE A 35 -12.28 -5.45 -16.26
C PHE A 35 -13.63 -4.78 -15.99
N ASN A 36 -14.77 -5.48 -16.20
CA ASN A 36 -16.08 -5.00 -15.77
C ASN A 36 -16.32 -5.18 -14.27
N GLU A 37 -15.46 -5.93 -13.59
CA GLU A 37 -15.46 -6.02 -12.14
C GLU A 37 -14.79 -4.77 -11.54
N ASP A 38 -15.58 -3.95 -10.83
CA ASP A 38 -15.10 -2.69 -10.24
C ASP A 38 -13.84 -2.85 -9.40
N MET A 39 -13.68 -3.97 -8.70
CA MET A 39 -12.52 -4.24 -7.86
C MET A 39 -11.26 -4.59 -8.67
N ILE A 40 -11.38 -5.17 -9.85
CA ILE A 40 -10.25 -5.36 -10.78
C ILE A 40 -9.79 -4.00 -11.30
N ALA A 41 -10.72 -3.18 -11.80
CA ALA A 41 -10.42 -1.83 -12.26
C ALA A 41 -9.85 -0.94 -11.14
N TYR A 42 -10.38 -1.07 -9.91
CA TYR A 42 -9.85 -0.37 -8.74
C TYR A 42 -8.39 -0.75 -8.48
N LYS A 43 -8.07 -2.06 -8.41
CA LYS A 43 -6.70 -2.54 -8.12
C LYS A 43 -5.71 -2.22 -9.23
N TYR A 44 -6.13 -2.23 -10.49
CA TYR A 44 -5.32 -1.74 -11.60
C TYR A 44 -4.88 -0.28 -11.39
N ASN A 45 -5.85 0.61 -11.16
CA ASN A 45 -5.55 2.02 -10.92
C ASN A 45 -4.76 2.26 -9.62
N HIS A 46 -5.03 1.47 -8.58
CA HIS A 46 -4.30 1.49 -7.32
C HIS A 46 -2.82 1.18 -7.52
N SER A 47 -2.47 0.12 -8.26
CA SER A 47 -1.08 -0.25 -8.54
C SER A 47 -0.29 0.90 -9.18
N TYR A 48 -0.86 1.60 -10.15
CA TYR A 48 -0.22 2.76 -10.77
C TYR A 48 -0.07 3.95 -9.81
N ARG A 49 -1.08 4.21 -8.97
CA ARG A 49 -0.97 5.28 -7.96
C ARG A 49 0.05 4.97 -6.89
N VAL A 50 0.12 3.71 -6.45
CA VAL A 50 1.15 3.25 -5.48
C VAL A 50 2.54 3.33 -6.09
N MET A 51 2.72 2.93 -7.35
CA MET A 51 3.99 3.13 -8.07
C MET A 51 4.41 4.62 -8.04
N HIS A 52 3.48 5.53 -8.33
CA HIS A 52 3.79 6.97 -8.28
C HIS A 52 4.14 7.43 -6.86
N GLN A 53 3.45 6.95 -5.82
CA GLN A 53 3.85 7.25 -4.43
C GLN A 53 5.24 6.69 -4.09
N CYS A 54 5.60 5.52 -4.62
CA CYS A 54 6.94 4.97 -4.50
C CYS A 54 8.00 5.88 -5.12
N ASP A 55 7.75 6.42 -6.32
CA ASP A 55 8.62 7.39 -7.01
C ASP A 55 8.82 8.66 -6.18
N GLU A 56 7.74 9.25 -5.68
CA GLU A 56 7.77 10.44 -4.82
C GLU A 56 8.57 10.20 -3.53
N ILE A 57 8.36 9.07 -2.86
CA ILE A 57 9.12 8.73 -1.64
C ILE A 57 10.61 8.57 -2.00
N SER A 58 10.94 7.85 -3.07
CA SER A 58 12.33 7.62 -3.48
C SER A 58 13.05 8.92 -3.84
N TYR A 59 12.35 9.87 -4.49
CA TYR A 59 12.87 11.21 -4.77
C TYR A 59 13.22 11.95 -3.49
N THR A 60 12.35 11.93 -2.47
CA THR A 60 12.62 12.61 -1.19
C THR A 60 13.77 11.96 -0.41
N LEU A 61 14.02 10.68 -0.62
CA LEU A 61 15.14 9.94 -0.03
C LEU A 61 16.45 10.10 -0.82
N ASN A 62 16.44 10.81 -1.96
CA ASN A 62 17.56 10.96 -2.88
C ASN A 62 18.16 9.59 -3.30
N LEU A 63 17.30 8.62 -3.61
CA LEU A 63 17.75 7.32 -4.09
C LEU A 63 18.39 7.48 -5.48
N ASP A 64 19.34 6.60 -5.80
CA ASP A 64 19.87 6.51 -7.15
C ASP A 64 18.86 5.94 -8.15
N GLU A 65 19.19 5.97 -9.43
CA GLU A 65 18.31 5.52 -10.52
C GLU A 65 17.91 4.07 -10.40
N GLU A 66 18.86 3.20 -9.99
CA GLU A 66 18.58 1.77 -9.83
C GLU A 66 17.56 1.52 -8.71
N ASP A 67 17.75 2.13 -7.54
CA ASP A 67 16.82 1.97 -6.43
C ASP A 67 15.47 2.66 -6.70
N ASN A 68 15.44 3.79 -7.42
CA ASN A 68 14.19 4.40 -7.87
C ASN A 68 13.43 3.48 -8.82
N TYR A 69 14.10 2.92 -9.83
CA TYR A 69 13.51 1.96 -10.76
C TYR A 69 12.92 0.74 -10.04
N LEU A 70 13.69 0.14 -9.11
CA LEU A 70 13.22 -0.99 -8.31
C LEU A 70 11.99 -0.64 -7.48
N THR A 71 11.99 0.53 -6.86
CA THR A 71 10.89 1.01 -6.03
C THR A 71 9.62 1.20 -6.86
N CYS A 72 9.73 1.79 -8.05
CA CYS A 72 8.61 1.94 -8.99
C CYS A 72 8.06 0.58 -9.45
N LEU A 73 8.94 -0.35 -9.84
CA LEU A 73 8.53 -1.69 -10.25
C LEU A 73 7.84 -2.45 -9.11
N ILE A 74 8.36 -2.36 -7.89
CA ILE A 74 7.73 -2.96 -6.71
C ILE A 74 6.34 -2.34 -6.49
N GLY A 75 6.21 -1.01 -6.58
CA GLY A 75 4.93 -0.33 -6.47
C GLY A 75 3.90 -0.81 -7.49
N LEU A 76 4.30 -1.01 -8.74
CA LEU A 76 3.46 -1.53 -9.80
C LEU A 76 2.98 -2.97 -9.52
N LEU A 77 3.87 -3.81 -8.99
CA LEU A 77 3.66 -5.26 -8.85
C LEU A 77 3.18 -5.72 -7.47
N HIS A 78 3.20 -4.85 -6.44
CA HIS A 78 2.97 -5.27 -5.05
C HIS A 78 1.66 -6.05 -4.84
N ASP A 79 0.63 -5.65 -5.54
CA ASP A 79 -0.73 -6.19 -5.44
C ASP A 79 -1.10 -7.14 -6.60
N ILE A 80 -0.12 -7.66 -7.35
CA ILE A 80 -0.38 -8.55 -8.50
C ILE A 80 -1.20 -9.79 -8.10
N GLY A 81 -1.05 -10.28 -6.88
CA GLY A 81 -1.84 -11.39 -6.32
C GLY A 81 -3.32 -11.06 -6.10
N ARG A 82 -3.71 -9.78 -6.03
CA ARG A 82 -5.10 -9.36 -5.80
C ARG A 82 -6.02 -9.68 -6.97
N PHE A 83 -5.51 -9.70 -8.19
CA PHE A 83 -6.29 -10.03 -9.38
C PHE A 83 -6.76 -11.48 -9.35
N GLU A 84 -5.87 -12.42 -9.03
CA GLU A 84 -6.19 -13.82 -8.81
C GLU A 84 -7.09 -14.03 -7.57
N GLN A 85 -6.77 -13.38 -6.46
CA GLN A 85 -7.53 -13.46 -5.22
C GLN A 85 -8.99 -13.03 -5.46
N TRP A 86 -9.21 -11.86 -6.08
CA TRP A 86 -10.57 -11.37 -6.38
C TRP A 86 -11.32 -12.30 -7.33
N THR A 87 -10.66 -12.72 -8.39
CA THR A 87 -11.28 -13.60 -9.40
C THR A 87 -11.79 -14.88 -8.77
N LYS A 88 -11.00 -15.46 -7.86
CA LYS A 88 -11.31 -16.74 -7.22
C LYS A 88 -12.27 -16.65 -6.05
N TYR A 89 -12.14 -15.61 -5.21
CA TYR A 89 -12.83 -15.55 -3.92
C TYR A 89 -13.84 -14.40 -3.80
N LYS A 90 -13.84 -13.43 -4.71
CA LYS A 90 -14.63 -12.19 -4.64
C LYS A 90 -14.48 -11.46 -3.31
N SER A 91 -13.30 -11.54 -2.74
CA SER A 91 -12.94 -10.94 -1.45
C SER A 91 -11.46 -10.66 -1.37
N PHE A 92 -11.10 -9.53 -0.74
CA PHE A 92 -9.73 -9.15 -0.39
C PHE A 92 -9.38 -9.45 1.07
N ASP A 93 -10.21 -10.24 1.77
CA ASP A 93 -9.94 -10.64 3.16
C ASP A 93 -8.93 -11.78 3.20
N ASP A 94 -7.66 -11.45 3.44
CA ASP A 94 -6.53 -12.39 3.44
C ASP A 94 -6.71 -13.52 4.48
N LEU A 95 -7.38 -13.24 5.61
CA LEU A 95 -7.63 -14.26 6.65
C LEU A 95 -8.67 -15.30 6.23
N LYS A 96 -9.57 -14.94 5.32
CA LYS A 96 -10.63 -15.83 4.83
C LYS A 96 -10.33 -16.49 3.50
N THR A 97 -9.31 -16.00 2.80
CA THR A 97 -8.99 -16.43 1.44
C THR A 97 -7.54 -16.91 1.34
N ILE A 98 -6.66 -16.10 0.79
CA ILE A 98 -5.24 -16.32 0.64
C ILE A 98 -4.52 -15.00 0.91
N ASP A 99 -3.35 -15.06 1.55
CA ASP A 99 -2.52 -13.87 1.71
C ASP A 99 -2.00 -13.39 0.35
N HIS A 100 -2.34 -12.16 -0.03
CA HIS A 100 -2.04 -11.64 -1.37
C HIS A 100 -0.57 -11.32 -1.59
N GLY A 101 0.18 -10.99 -0.54
CA GLY A 101 1.63 -10.77 -0.64
C GLY A 101 2.35 -12.09 -0.90
N ASP A 102 1.96 -13.16 -0.22
CA ASP A 102 2.49 -14.51 -0.48
C ASP A 102 2.08 -15.01 -1.86
N LEU A 103 0.83 -14.75 -2.29
CA LEU A 103 0.35 -15.11 -3.62
C LEU A 103 1.09 -14.33 -4.71
N GLY A 104 1.30 -13.03 -4.52
CA GLY A 104 2.06 -12.19 -5.45
C GLY A 104 3.50 -12.67 -5.62
N GLU A 105 4.17 -13.00 -4.50
CA GLU A 105 5.51 -13.60 -4.54
C GLU A 105 5.51 -14.93 -5.30
N GLU A 106 4.52 -15.80 -5.05
CA GLU A 106 4.39 -17.08 -5.73
C GLU A 106 4.20 -16.90 -7.24
N LEU A 107 3.29 -16.03 -7.67
CA LEU A 107 3.03 -15.76 -9.09
C LEU A 107 4.29 -15.24 -9.80
N LEU A 108 4.97 -14.27 -9.20
CA LEU A 108 6.13 -13.66 -9.82
C LEU A 108 7.33 -14.60 -9.85
N PHE A 109 7.69 -15.21 -8.73
CA PHE A 109 8.99 -15.89 -8.61
C PHE A 109 8.90 -17.41 -8.75
N LYS A 110 7.88 -18.08 -8.17
CA LYS A 110 7.73 -19.53 -8.32
C LYS A 110 7.13 -19.90 -9.67
N ASN A 111 6.15 -19.12 -10.15
CA ASN A 111 5.53 -19.33 -11.46
C ASN A 111 6.28 -18.61 -12.60
N ASN A 112 7.41 -17.95 -12.29
CA ASN A 112 8.30 -17.28 -13.23
C ASN A 112 7.69 -16.09 -14.01
N LEU A 113 6.59 -15.49 -13.56
CA LEU A 113 5.98 -14.34 -14.22
C LEU A 113 6.95 -13.15 -14.26
N ILE A 114 7.84 -13.01 -13.26
CA ILE A 114 8.84 -11.95 -13.21
C ILE A 114 9.77 -11.90 -14.43
N LYS A 115 9.95 -13.01 -15.13
CA LYS A 115 10.79 -13.07 -16.34
C LYS A 115 10.24 -12.27 -17.53
N ASN A 116 8.97 -11.89 -17.48
CA ASN A 116 8.37 -11.01 -18.47
C ASN A 116 8.72 -9.55 -18.26
N TYR A 117 9.18 -9.19 -17.05
CA TYR A 117 9.52 -7.83 -16.66
C TYR A 117 11.02 -7.56 -16.84
N LYS A 118 11.37 -6.32 -17.11
CA LYS A 118 12.77 -5.87 -17.22
C LYS A 118 13.37 -5.75 -15.83
N LEU A 119 13.94 -6.82 -15.35
CA LEU A 119 14.56 -6.91 -14.03
C LEU A 119 15.68 -7.94 -14.07
N ASP A 120 16.87 -7.55 -13.63
CA ASP A 120 18.01 -8.44 -13.51
C ASP A 120 17.80 -9.45 -12.36
N GLU A 121 18.20 -10.70 -12.58
CA GLU A 121 18.01 -11.79 -11.60
C GLU A 121 18.65 -11.49 -10.23
N GLU A 122 19.75 -10.73 -10.20
CA GLU A 122 20.41 -10.32 -8.96
C GLU A 122 19.54 -9.43 -8.06
N LYS A 123 18.52 -8.78 -8.63
CA LYS A 123 17.55 -7.94 -7.92
C LYS A 123 16.30 -8.68 -7.48
N TYR A 124 16.10 -9.93 -7.95
CA TYR A 124 14.89 -10.71 -7.67
C TYR A 124 14.58 -10.82 -6.19
N ASN A 125 15.61 -10.99 -5.36
CA ASN A 125 15.42 -11.15 -3.92
C ASN A 125 14.86 -9.90 -3.25
N ILE A 126 15.30 -8.72 -3.69
CA ILE A 126 14.80 -7.43 -3.17
C ILE A 126 13.32 -7.28 -3.50
N VAL A 127 12.95 -7.48 -4.76
CA VAL A 127 11.56 -7.34 -5.24
C VAL A 127 10.67 -8.40 -4.57
N SER A 128 11.12 -9.67 -4.51
CA SER A 128 10.39 -10.76 -3.86
C SER A 128 10.09 -10.45 -2.39
N LYS A 129 11.08 -10.00 -1.62
CA LYS A 129 10.91 -9.65 -0.20
C LYS A 129 9.98 -8.45 -0.02
N ALA A 130 10.14 -7.41 -0.82
CA ALA A 130 9.27 -6.23 -0.73
C ALA A 130 7.80 -6.60 -1.00
N ILE A 131 7.52 -7.36 -2.07
CA ILE A 131 6.17 -7.81 -2.41
C ILE A 131 5.61 -8.74 -1.33
N LYS A 132 6.40 -9.72 -0.88
CA LYS A 132 5.96 -10.68 0.14
C LYS A 132 5.59 -10.03 1.46
N TYR A 133 6.35 -9.01 1.88
CA TYR A 133 6.24 -8.44 3.23
C TYR A 133 5.50 -7.10 3.30
N HIS A 134 5.02 -6.55 2.16
CA HIS A 134 4.34 -5.25 2.19
C HIS A 134 3.08 -5.25 3.06
N ASN A 135 2.34 -6.36 3.12
CA ASN A 135 1.08 -6.51 3.86
C ASN A 135 1.21 -7.17 5.23
N LYS A 136 2.43 -7.56 5.65
CA LYS A 136 2.64 -8.25 6.94
C LYS A 136 2.65 -7.26 8.10
N TYR A 137 2.32 -7.76 9.29
CA TYR A 137 2.28 -6.95 10.52
C TYR A 137 3.64 -6.32 10.86
N VAL A 138 4.72 -7.10 10.75
CA VAL A 138 6.10 -6.65 10.94
C VAL A 138 6.99 -7.14 9.82
N LEU A 139 8.06 -6.39 9.55
CA LEU A 139 9.13 -6.83 8.66
C LEU A 139 10.07 -7.80 9.39
N PRO A 140 10.58 -8.85 8.72
CA PRO A 140 11.58 -9.73 9.30
C PRO A 140 12.88 -8.99 9.68
N ASP A 141 13.51 -9.42 10.76
CA ASP A 141 14.76 -8.82 11.25
C ASP A 141 15.96 -9.13 10.36
N ASP A 142 15.92 -10.26 9.64
CA ASP A 142 16.99 -10.78 8.78
C ASP A 142 17.05 -10.19 7.38
N LEU A 143 16.18 -9.24 7.06
CA LEU A 143 16.26 -8.49 5.81
C LEU A 143 17.54 -7.64 5.76
N THR A 144 18.20 -7.63 4.60
CA THR A 144 19.32 -6.70 4.35
C THR A 144 18.84 -5.24 4.39
N VAL A 145 19.78 -4.30 4.49
CA VAL A 145 19.47 -2.86 4.50
C VAL A 145 18.67 -2.46 3.25
N ARG A 146 19.08 -2.95 2.06
CA ARG A 146 18.42 -2.63 0.80
C ARG A 146 17.05 -3.29 0.69
N GLU A 147 16.87 -4.52 1.14
CA GLU A 147 15.56 -5.18 1.21
C GLU A 147 14.61 -4.44 2.16
N LYS A 148 15.10 -4.00 3.33
CA LYS A 148 14.32 -3.19 4.29
C LYS A 148 13.93 -1.84 3.70
N LEU A 149 14.81 -1.18 2.96
CA LEU A 149 14.53 0.09 2.30
C LEU A 149 13.29 -0.05 1.40
N HIS A 150 13.34 -0.96 0.43
CA HIS A 150 12.24 -1.14 -0.52
C HIS A 150 10.95 -1.65 0.15
N ALA A 151 11.07 -2.55 1.14
CA ALA A 151 9.91 -3.03 1.89
C ALA A 151 9.23 -1.91 2.70
N LYS A 152 9.98 -0.96 3.25
CA LYS A 152 9.44 0.21 3.95
C LYS A 152 8.77 1.18 3.00
N ILE A 153 9.39 1.46 1.83
CA ILE A 153 8.84 2.39 0.85
C ILE A 153 7.48 1.89 0.34
N ILE A 154 7.38 0.64 -0.08
CA ILE A 154 6.12 0.09 -0.58
C ILE A 154 5.03 0.07 0.50
N ARG A 155 5.37 -0.18 1.77
CA ARG A 155 4.40 -0.15 2.87
C ARG A 155 3.83 1.24 3.09
N ASP A 156 4.65 2.27 3.04
CA ASP A 156 4.19 3.65 3.15
C ASP A 156 3.34 4.04 1.93
N ALA A 157 3.83 3.77 0.73
CA ALA A 157 3.15 4.09 -0.53
C ALA A 157 1.74 3.46 -0.63
N ASP A 158 1.61 2.18 -0.26
CA ASP A 158 0.32 1.48 -0.25
C ASP A 158 -0.66 2.11 0.76
N LYS A 159 -0.20 2.39 1.99
CA LYS A 159 -1.03 3.06 2.99
C LYS A 159 -1.50 4.45 2.56
N LEU A 160 -0.62 5.23 1.93
CA LEU A 160 -0.95 6.56 1.40
C LEU A 160 -2.08 6.47 0.36
N ASP A 161 -2.02 5.51 -0.57
CA ASP A 161 -3.08 5.34 -1.56
C ASP A 161 -4.38 4.80 -0.97
N ILE A 162 -4.30 3.90 0.02
CA ILE A 162 -5.50 3.43 0.75
C ILE A 162 -6.16 4.60 1.49
N LEU A 163 -5.40 5.46 2.18
CA LEU A 163 -5.94 6.65 2.85
C LEU A 163 -6.54 7.63 1.85
N TYR A 164 -5.88 7.88 0.72
CA TYR A 164 -6.44 8.66 -0.39
C TYR A 164 -7.77 8.09 -0.87
N ALA A 165 -7.85 6.78 -1.09
CA ALA A 165 -9.05 6.13 -1.58
C ALA A 165 -10.24 6.29 -0.61
N PHE A 166 -10.02 6.10 0.71
CA PHE A 166 -11.05 6.30 1.72
C PHE A 166 -11.37 7.77 2.02
N SER A 167 -10.47 8.69 1.70
CA SER A 167 -10.76 10.14 1.78
C SER A 167 -11.67 10.62 0.65
N SER A 168 -11.94 9.76 -0.35
CA SER A 168 -12.82 10.03 -1.48
C SER A 168 -13.92 8.97 -1.61
N PRO A 169 -15.16 9.22 -1.15
CA PRO A 169 -16.26 8.23 -1.18
C PRO A 169 -16.62 7.72 -2.58
N ARG A 170 -16.13 8.40 -3.63
CA ARG A 170 -16.28 7.93 -5.02
C ARG A 170 -15.37 6.75 -5.36
N LEU A 171 -14.29 6.55 -4.57
CA LEU A 171 -13.34 5.46 -4.76
C LEU A 171 -13.64 4.30 -3.80
N LEU A 172 -13.68 4.57 -2.50
CA LEU A 172 -14.02 3.57 -1.48
C LEU A 172 -14.91 4.19 -0.39
N GLU A 173 -15.90 3.43 0.05
CA GLU A 173 -16.82 3.82 1.11
C GLU A 173 -16.48 3.07 2.40
N LEU A 174 -16.39 3.80 3.51
CA LEU A 174 -16.32 3.23 4.85
C LEU A 174 -17.70 2.70 5.25
N LYS A 175 -17.69 1.49 5.81
CA LYS A 175 -18.90 0.88 6.38
C LYS A 175 -18.86 1.04 7.90
N GLU A 176 -20.00 1.43 8.46
CA GLU A 176 -20.24 1.54 9.89
C GLU A 176 -21.49 0.74 10.27
N ASP A 177 -21.54 0.24 11.49
CA ASP A 177 -22.72 -0.35 12.09
C ASP A 177 -22.79 -0.03 13.58
N ASP A 178 -23.78 -0.58 14.29
CA ASP A 178 -23.97 -0.33 15.74
C ASP A 178 -23.02 -1.14 16.63
N SER A 179 -22.05 -1.88 16.04
CA SER A 179 -21.12 -2.67 16.84
C SER A 179 -20.14 -1.80 17.64
N GLU A 180 -19.74 -2.30 18.80
CA GLU A 180 -18.66 -1.67 19.55
C GLU A 180 -17.30 -1.98 18.93
N ILE A 181 -16.33 -1.09 19.16
CA ILE A 181 -14.94 -1.33 18.79
C ILE A 181 -14.36 -2.35 19.78
N SER A 182 -13.70 -3.39 19.27
CA SER A 182 -13.12 -4.48 20.07
C SER A 182 -12.05 -3.97 21.04
N GLU A 183 -12.03 -4.47 22.27
CA GLU A 183 -11.10 -4.02 23.30
C GLU A 183 -9.62 -4.20 22.93
N ASP A 184 -9.28 -5.31 22.27
CA ASP A 184 -7.91 -5.54 21.78
C ASP A 184 -7.50 -4.50 20.74
N VAL A 185 -8.43 -4.09 19.86
CA VAL A 185 -8.22 -3.05 18.84
C VAL A 185 -8.01 -1.68 19.50
N LYS A 186 -8.86 -1.31 20.48
CA LYS A 186 -8.69 -0.08 21.27
C LYS A 186 -7.32 -0.03 21.94
N LYS A 187 -6.95 -1.14 22.59
CA LYS A 187 -5.68 -1.23 23.32
C LYS A 187 -4.48 -1.04 22.38
N GLU A 188 -4.41 -1.76 21.25
CA GLU A 188 -3.32 -1.63 20.28
C GLU A 188 -3.25 -0.21 19.73
N PHE A 189 -4.39 0.37 19.38
CA PHE A 189 -4.46 1.73 18.85
C PHE A 189 -3.89 2.79 19.82
N PHE A 190 -4.33 2.80 21.09
CA PHE A 190 -3.84 3.77 22.09
C PHE A 190 -2.43 3.46 22.62
N LEU A 191 -1.84 2.31 22.26
CA LEU A 191 -0.40 2.04 22.40
C LEU A 191 0.42 2.53 21.20
N HIS A 192 -0.22 3.17 20.22
CA HIS A 192 0.37 3.58 18.94
C HIS A 192 1.00 2.40 18.18
N GLU A 193 0.36 1.23 18.26
CA GLU A 193 0.73 0.05 17.50
C GLU A 193 -0.22 -0.15 16.31
N PRO A 194 0.26 -0.67 15.17
CA PRO A 194 -0.63 -1.13 14.12
C PRO A 194 -1.59 -2.19 14.65
N VAL A 195 -2.86 -2.13 14.25
CA VAL A 195 -3.85 -3.11 14.71
C VAL A 195 -3.63 -4.45 14.04
N LYS A 196 -3.52 -5.53 14.84
CA LYS A 196 -3.39 -6.90 14.33
C LYS A 196 -4.70 -7.38 13.71
N ARG A 197 -4.63 -7.88 12.48
CA ARG A 197 -5.82 -8.36 11.74
C ARG A 197 -6.64 -9.41 12.51
N VAL A 198 -6.01 -10.26 13.32
CA VAL A 198 -6.69 -11.29 14.12
C VAL A 198 -7.58 -10.71 15.21
N ASN A 199 -7.38 -9.46 15.61
CA ASN A 199 -8.16 -8.74 16.61
C ASN A 199 -9.37 -8.00 16.01
N VAL A 200 -9.44 -7.89 14.68
CA VAL A 200 -10.54 -7.25 13.94
C VAL A 200 -11.74 -8.16 13.89
N LYS A 201 -12.78 -7.84 14.65
CA LYS A 201 -13.99 -8.66 14.82
C LYS A 201 -15.25 -7.98 14.29
N THR A 202 -15.24 -6.63 14.25
CA THR A 202 -16.41 -5.84 13.88
C THR A 202 -16.15 -5.00 12.63
N VAL A 203 -17.20 -4.44 12.07
CA VAL A 203 -17.10 -3.50 10.93
C VAL A 203 -16.36 -2.24 11.39
N ASN A 204 -16.68 -1.75 12.59
CA ASN A 204 -16.09 -0.53 13.16
C ASN A 204 -14.60 -0.69 13.49
N ASP A 205 -14.12 -1.91 13.81
CA ASP A 205 -12.69 -2.16 13.99
C ASP A 205 -11.87 -1.84 12.75
N ARG A 206 -12.45 -1.98 11.55
CA ARG A 206 -11.77 -1.68 10.28
C ARG A 206 -11.45 -0.21 10.11
N ILE A 207 -12.28 0.67 10.70
CA ILE A 207 -12.01 2.11 10.72
C ILE A 207 -10.78 2.38 11.58
N ILE A 208 -10.68 1.71 12.74
CA ILE A 208 -9.52 1.86 13.62
C ILE A 208 -8.24 1.29 12.98
N VAL A 209 -8.35 0.17 12.23
CA VAL A 209 -7.23 -0.33 11.41
C VAL A 209 -6.73 0.74 10.44
N LEU A 210 -7.65 1.40 9.74
CA LEU A 210 -7.30 2.47 8.78
C LEU A 210 -6.60 3.64 9.48
N LEU A 211 -7.08 4.04 10.66
CA LEU A 211 -6.44 5.10 11.45
C LEU A 211 -5.06 4.67 11.96
N SER A 212 -4.90 3.41 12.37
CA SER A 212 -3.61 2.89 12.87
C SER A 212 -2.50 2.83 11.83
N PHE A 213 -2.80 3.09 10.54
CA PHE A 213 -1.76 3.24 9.50
C PHE A 213 -0.76 4.34 9.83
N ALA A 214 -1.19 5.39 10.55
CA ALA A 214 -0.30 6.45 11.02
C ALA A 214 0.86 5.93 11.89
N PHE A 215 0.66 4.84 12.62
CA PHE A 215 1.63 4.25 13.54
C PHE A 215 2.63 3.29 12.86
N ASP A 216 2.43 2.99 11.57
CA ASP A 216 3.28 2.11 10.77
C ASP A 216 3.79 2.84 9.50
N LEU A 217 4.18 4.11 9.66
CA LEU A 217 4.84 4.90 8.63
C LEU A 217 6.32 5.01 8.96
N TYR A 218 7.15 4.90 7.92
CA TYR A 218 8.61 4.89 8.05
C TYR A 218 9.25 6.22 7.64
N TYR A 219 8.57 7.06 6.85
CA TYR A 219 9.18 8.25 6.27
C TYR A 219 8.39 9.53 6.60
N ASN A 220 9.13 10.60 6.89
CA ASN A 220 8.56 11.92 7.17
C ASN A 220 7.74 12.48 6.00
N TYR A 221 8.13 12.15 4.75
CA TYR A 221 7.34 12.49 3.57
C TYR A 221 5.91 11.95 3.66
N SER A 222 5.76 10.65 3.95
CA SER A 222 4.45 9.98 4.01
C SER A 222 3.54 10.63 5.06
N ARG A 223 4.10 10.95 6.20
CA ARG A 223 3.43 11.63 7.30
C ARG A 223 3.02 13.05 6.94
N GLY A 224 3.96 13.81 6.37
CA GLY A 224 3.72 15.19 5.90
C GLY A 224 2.62 15.23 4.84
N LEU A 225 2.61 14.27 3.92
CA LEU A 225 1.60 14.17 2.87
C LEU A 225 0.20 13.91 3.45
N ILE A 226 0.07 13.04 4.46
CA ILE A 226 -1.23 12.79 5.13
C ILE A 226 -1.78 14.07 5.74
N LEU A 227 -0.94 14.84 6.43
CA LEU A 227 -1.31 16.13 7.02
C LEU A 227 -1.65 17.18 5.96
N ASP A 228 -0.78 17.34 4.94
CA ASP A 228 -0.99 18.31 3.86
C ASP A 228 -2.28 18.06 3.07
N LYS A 229 -2.56 16.82 2.77
CA LYS A 229 -3.78 16.42 2.05
C LYS A 229 -5.01 16.33 2.94
N GLY A 230 -4.87 16.35 4.26
CA GLY A 230 -5.96 16.23 5.23
C GLY A 230 -6.74 14.93 5.04
N TYR A 231 -6.05 13.79 4.87
CA TYR A 231 -6.75 12.52 4.58
C TYR A 231 -7.65 12.11 5.74
N TYR A 232 -7.18 12.18 6.98
CA TYR A 232 -7.99 11.80 8.13
C TYR A 232 -9.16 12.77 8.37
N ASP A 233 -8.98 14.07 8.15
CA ASP A 233 -10.09 15.05 8.23
C ASP A 233 -11.19 14.70 7.24
N LYS A 234 -10.83 14.43 5.97
CA LYS A 234 -11.76 14.05 4.93
C LYS A 234 -12.47 12.73 5.25
N ILE A 235 -11.74 11.73 5.76
CA ILE A 235 -12.33 10.47 6.20
C ILE A 235 -13.32 10.73 7.35
N PHE A 236 -12.95 11.56 8.34
CA PHE A 236 -13.82 11.90 9.45
C PHE A 236 -15.11 12.62 9.00
N GLU A 237 -15.05 13.44 7.96
CA GLU A 237 -16.27 14.09 7.40
C GLU A 237 -17.33 13.07 7.00
N HIS A 238 -16.93 11.88 6.55
CA HIS A 238 -17.80 10.80 6.09
C HIS A 238 -18.25 9.84 7.20
N ILE A 239 -17.66 9.90 8.40
CA ILE A 239 -18.08 9.13 9.57
C ILE A 239 -19.46 9.59 10.05
N LYS A 240 -20.38 8.66 10.29
CA LYS A 240 -21.74 8.91 10.76
C LYS A 240 -21.77 9.08 12.28
N ASP A 241 -21.16 8.15 13.02
CA ASP A 241 -21.07 8.22 14.49
C ASP A 241 -19.83 9.00 14.92
N LYS A 242 -19.93 10.35 14.80
CA LYS A 242 -18.85 11.27 15.15
C LYS A 242 -18.39 11.13 16.61
N GLU A 243 -19.31 10.91 17.54
CA GLU A 243 -18.99 10.82 18.97
C GLU A 243 -18.14 9.58 19.27
N LYS A 244 -18.49 8.44 18.70
CA LYS A 244 -17.74 7.17 18.87
C LYS A 244 -16.31 7.26 18.35
N PHE A 245 -16.12 7.85 17.18
CA PHE A 245 -14.82 7.82 16.49
C PHE A 245 -13.93 9.04 16.77
N LYS A 246 -14.48 10.17 17.22
CA LYS A 246 -13.70 11.39 17.47
C LYS A 246 -12.44 11.16 18.32
N PRO A 247 -12.45 10.41 19.43
CA PRO A 247 -11.24 10.21 20.23
C PRO A 247 -10.08 9.56 19.46
N TYR A 248 -10.38 8.71 18.49
CA TYR A 248 -9.37 8.03 17.66
C TYR A 248 -8.81 8.96 16.57
N PHE A 249 -9.64 9.80 15.97
CA PHE A 249 -9.19 10.81 15.01
C PHE A 249 -8.34 11.89 15.68
N ASP A 250 -8.77 12.39 16.85
CA ASP A 250 -8.00 13.36 17.63
C ASP A 250 -6.61 12.80 18.00
N GLU A 251 -6.54 11.53 18.41
CA GLU A 251 -5.28 10.85 18.76
C GLU A 251 -4.32 10.72 17.59
N VAL A 252 -4.83 10.28 16.43
CA VAL A 252 -4.00 10.16 15.21
C VAL A 252 -3.49 11.52 14.75
N GLU A 253 -4.33 12.56 14.79
CA GLU A 253 -3.94 13.91 14.43
C GLU A 253 -2.84 14.44 15.36
N HIS A 254 -2.99 14.21 16.66
CA HIS A 254 -1.99 14.56 17.67
C HIS A 254 -0.68 13.82 17.43
N TYR A 255 -0.73 12.48 17.26
CA TYR A 255 0.43 11.66 16.97
C TYR A 255 1.19 12.13 15.72
N LEU A 256 0.49 12.40 14.62
CA LEU A 256 1.12 12.84 13.37
C LEU A 256 1.79 14.21 13.48
N LYS A 257 1.29 15.09 14.37
CA LYS A 257 1.87 16.43 14.58
C LYS A 257 3.07 16.43 15.51
N GLU A 258 3.12 15.53 16.48
CA GLU A 258 4.11 15.60 17.56
C GLU A 258 5.24 14.59 17.46
N SER A 259 5.00 13.41 16.88
CA SER A 259 6.07 12.43 16.76
C SER A 259 7.03 12.79 15.62
N GLU A 260 8.31 12.89 15.90
CA GLU A 260 9.35 12.91 14.88
C GLU A 260 9.59 11.47 14.42
N ILE A 261 9.51 11.23 13.09
CA ILE A 261 10.00 9.98 12.52
C ILE A 261 11.47 10.23 12.21
N ASP A 262 12.36 9.46 12.83
CA ASP A 262 13.78 9.53 12.55
C ASP A 262 14.01 9.24 11.05
N ALA A 263 14.56 10.22 10.33
CA ALA A 263 14.99 10.04 8.96
C ALA A 263 16.24 9.15 8.95
N TRP A 264 16.10 7.94 8.40
CA TRP A 264 17.22 7.05 8.05
C TRP A 264 17.16 6.69 6.59
#